data_b08ffa0b4f018fe5adfb6779df9f0341
#
_entry.id   b08ffa0b4f018fe5adfb6779df9f0341
#
_cell.length_a   1.000
_cell.length_b   1.000
_cell.length_c   1.000
_cell.angle_alpha   90.00
_cell.angle_beta   90.00
_cell.angle_gamma   90.00
#
_symmetry.space_group_name_H-M   'P 1'
#
loop_
_entity.id
_entity.type
_entity.pdbx_description
1 polymer ?
#
loop_
_entity_poly.entity_id
_entity_poly.type
_entity_poly.pdbx_seq_one_letter_code
_entity_poly.pdbx_strand_id
1 'polypeptide(L)'
;MTMTRRGRWWATAMLAATVGGALGWPGAASAAEVTLTTSPAQVHQGDAIELAVVLPEERAGSRTSRIELRMPADAPIGEVYPLSVPDWAPTITTRTLDQPVAGIHASELNQVTDAVTWIRMPGTTKPARLSLGMGPMPATDKLTFTVIQTYADGTVVRWADPPGGAHPAPTVTLLPPPAGAAVHAGHGEPVAEAPVEAAAPARVEDDGPSADLLLGGGLLAGLA
;
A
#
# COMPACT_ATOMS: atom_id res chain seq x y z
N MET A 1 -90.60 -24.51 -50.91
CA MET A 1 -90.50 -23.40 -49.99
C MET A 1 -89.49 -23.81 -48.93
N THR A 2 -88.25 -23.50 -49.10
CA THR A 2 -87.17 -23.92 -48.23
C THR A 2 -86.17 -22.76 -48.10
N MET A 3 -86.10 -22.23 -46.92
CA MET A 3 -85.28 -21.07 -46.58
C MET A 3 -83.95 -21.55 -45.94
N THR A 4 -82.89 -21.39 -46.67
CA THR A 4 -81.57 -21.69 -46.22
C THR A 4 -81.01 -20.58 -45.35
N ARG A 5 -80.70 -20.84 -44.12
CA ARG A 5 -79.94 -19.95 -43.20
C ARG A 5 -78.42 -20.25 -43.32
N ARG A 6 -77.66 -19.28 -43.75
CA ARG A 6 -76.23 -19.26 -43.72
C ARG A 6 -75.69 -18.98 -42.32
N GLY A 7 -75.03 -19.94 -41.70
CA GLY A 7 -74.30 -19.73 -40.44
C GLY A 7 -72.96 -19.03 -40.66
N ARG A 8 -72.78 -17.92 -39.99
CA ARG A 8 -71.51 -17.20 -39.95
C ARG A 8 -70.68 -17.81 -38.85
N TRP A 9 -69.57 -18.38 -39.24
CA TRP A 9 -68.55 -18.89 -38.31
C TRP A 9 -67.69 -17.70 -37.88
N TRP A 10 -67.65 -17.40 -36.62
CA TRP A 10 -66.78 -16.46 -35.99
C TRP A 10 -65.55 -17.23 -35.50
N ALA A 11 -64.43 -17.05 -36.16
CA ALA A 11 -63.15 -17.55 -35.70
C ALA A 11 -62.63 -16.63 -34.59
N THR A 12 -62.68 -17.10 -33.36
CA THR A 12 -62.08 -16.45 -32.22
C THR A 12 -60.56 -16.78 -32.23
N ALA A 13 -59.75 -15.82 -32.63
CA ALA A 13 -58.32 -15.91 -32.49
C ALA A 13 -57.94 -15.71 -31.02
N MET A 14 -57.48 -16.78 -30.36
CA MET A 14 -56.82 -16.69 -29.06
C MET A 14 -55.40 -16.15 -29.24
N LEU A 15 -55.20 -14.92 -28.77
CA LEU A 15 -53.88 -14.32 -28.65
C LEU A 15 -53.24 -14.88 -27.38
N ALA A 16 -52.34 -15.85 -27.51
CA ALA A 16 -51.51 -16.33 -26.42
C ALA A 16 -50.42 -15.27 -26.13
N ALA A 17 -50.63 -14.46 -25.10
CA ALA A 17 -49.63 -13.57 -24.57
C ALA A 17 -48.59 -14.41 -23.78
N THR A 18 -47.47 -14.74 -24.41
CA THR A 18 -46.29 -15.27 -23.71
C THR A 18 -45.67 -14.15 -22.90
N VAL A 19 -45.97 -14.10 -21.61
CA VAL A 19 -45.22 -13.32 -20.64
C VAL A 19 -43.87 -13.99 -20.51
N GLY A 20 -42.89 -13.50 -21.28
CA GLY A 20 -41.49 -13.82 -21.10
C GLY A 20 -41.01 -13.22 -19.79
N GLY A 21 -41.08 -14.01 -18.70
CA GLY A 21 -40.42 -13.70 -17.45
C GLY A 21 -38.92 -13.67 -17.74
N ALA A 22 -38.35 -12.48 -17.86
CA ALA A 22 -36.93 -12.28 -17.73
C ALA A 22 -36.55 -12.68 -16.29
N LEU A 23 -36.14 -13.93 -16.12
CA LEU A 23 -35.38 -14.33 -14.96
C LEU A 23 -34.07 -13.52 -15.03
N GLY A 24 -34.09 -12.28 -14.50
CA GLY A 24 -32.90 -11.54 -14.22
C GLY A 24 -32.09 -12.41 -13.28
N TRP A 25 -31.00 -12.99 -13.79
CA TRP A 25 -29.96 -13.49 -12.89
C TRP A 25 -29.60 -12.35 -11.93
N PRO A 26 -29.62 -12.59 -10.61
CA PRO A 26 -29.07 -11.60 -9.69
C PRO A 26 -27.64 -11.35 -10.19
N GLY A 27 -27.39 -10.15 -10.68
CA GLY A 27 -26.05 -9.72 -11.01
C GLY A 27 -25.21 -10.05 -9.77
N ALA A 28 -24.11 -10.77 -9.96
CA ALA A 28 -23.21 -11.06 -8.87
C ALA A 28 -22.94 -9.74 -8.16
N ALA A 29 -23.46 -9.60 -6.94
CA ALA A 29 -23.12 -8.47 -6.11
C ALA A 29 -21.59 -8.48 -6.05
N SER A 30 -20.97 -7.43 -6.57
CA SER A 30 -19.51 -7.30 -6.49
C SER A 30 -19.18 -7.42 -5.02
N ALA A 31 -18.52 -8.51 -4.64
CA ALA A 31 -18.09 -8.67 -3.26
C ALA A 31 -17.26 -7.44 -2.93
N ALA A 32 -17.53 -6.81 -1.79
CA ALA A 32 -16.69 -5.72 -1.34
C ALA A 32 -15.27 -6.27 -1.16
N GLU A 33 -14.27 -5.57 -1.69
CA GLU A 33 -12.89 -6.02 -1.67
C GLU A 33 -12.02 -5.03 -0.90
N VAL A 34 -10.94 -5.53 -0.29
CA VAL A 34 -9.88 -4.67 0.24
C VAL A 34 -9.14 -4.05 -0.94
N THR A 35 -9.12 -2.72 -0.99
CA THR A 35 -8.42 -1.99 -2.05
C THR A 35 -7.01 -1.62 -1.59
N LEU A 36 -6.01 -2.01 -2.37
CA LEU A 36 -4.62 -1.57 -2.22
C LEU A 36 -4.31 -0.50 -3.27
N THR A 37 -3.65 0.56 -2.84
CA THR A 37 -3.14 1.61 -3.74
C THR A 37 -1.67 1.85 -3.40
N THR A 38 -0.81 1.89 -4.41
CA THR A 38 0.62 2.12 -4.22
C THR A 38 1.05 3.48 -4.77
N SER A 39 2.06 4.05 -4.16
CA SER A 39 2.79 5.21 -4.67
C SER A 39 4.29 4.88 -4.67
N PRO A 40 4.91 4.79 -5.85
CA PRO A 40 4.36 4.96 -7.21
C PRO A 40 3.30 3.91 -7.58
N ALA A 41 2.49 4.20 -8.62
CA ALA A 41 1.43 3.31 -9.08
C ALA A 41 1.97 2.02 -9.74
N GLN A 42 3.13 2.10 -10.40
CA GLN A 42 3.88 0.96 -10.89
C GLN A 42 5.01 0.68 -9.90
N VAL A 43 5.06 -0.53 -9.41
CA VAL A 43 6.02 -0.96 -8.39
C VAL A 43 7.00 -1.96 -8.99
N HIS A 44 8.30 -1.71 -8.82
CA HIS A 44 9.34 -2.63 -9.25
C HIS A 44 9.98 -3.33 -8.05
N GLN A 45 10.58 -4.46 -8.32
CA GLN A 45 11.44 -5.14 -7.36
C GLN A 45 12.59 -4.19 -6.95
N GLY A 46 12.85 -4.09 -5.66
CA GLY A 46 13.84 -3.16 -5.09
C GLY A 46 13.29 -1.78 -4.74
N ASP A 47 12.09 -1.40 -5.19
CA ASP A 47 11.50 -0.10 -4.86
C ASP A 47 11.17 0.03 -3.36
N ALA A 48 11.18 1.27 -2.89
CA ALA A 48 10.49 1.68 -1.67
C ALA A 48 9.17 2.35 -2.07
N ILE A 49 8.08 1.98 -1.40
CA ILE A 49 6.73 2.43 -1.76
C ILE A 49 5.93 2.91 -0.55
N GLU A 50 4.91 3.71 -0.80
CA GLU A 50 3.79 3.87 0.11
C GLU A 50 2.66 2.93 -0.33
N LEU A 51 2.10 2.18 0.62
CA LEU A 51 0.93 1.33 0.43
C LEU A 51 -0.23 1.91 1.22
N ALA A 52 -1.33 2.24 0.55
CA ALA A 52 -2.58 2.58 1.19
C ALA A 52 -3.55 1.39 1.12
N VAL A 53 -4.19 1.10 2.26
CA VAL A 53 -5.13 -0.01 2.44
C VAL A 53 -6.49 0.57 2.79
N VAL A 54 -7.51 0.31 1.98
CA VAL A 54 -8.89 0.74 2.21
C VAL A 54 -9.76 -0.49 2.36
N LEU A 55 -10.44 -0.60 3.50
CA LEU A 55 -11.36 -1.69 3.79
C LEU A 55 -12.79 -1.21 3.64
N PRO A 56 -13.67 -2.04 3.06
CA PRO A 56 -15.11 -1.77 3.06
C PRO A 56 -15.69 -2.04 4.45
N GLU A 57 -16.77 -1.33 4.79
CA GLU A 57 -17.62 -1.67 5.93
C GLU A 57 -18.67 -2.69 5.47
N GLU A 58 -18.44 -3.96 5.77
CA GLU A 58 -19.32 -5.05 5.30
C GLU A 58 -20.56 -5.28 6.17
N ARG A 59 -20.58 -4.79 7.41
CA ARG A 59 -21.67 -5.05 8.35
C ARG A 59 -22.51 -3.80 8.63
N ALA A 60 -23.79 -3.89 8.37
CA ALA A 60 -24.72 -2.89 8.83
C ALA A 60 -24.78 -2.88 10.38
N GLY A 61 -24.65 -1.70 10.98
CA GLY A 61 -24.76 -1.51 12.42
C GLY A 61 -23.52 -1.84 13.25
N SER A 62 -22.43 -2.32 12.64
CA SER A 62 -21.16 -2.52 13.34
C SER A 62 -20.00 -1.90 12.56
N ARG A 63 -19.02 -1.37 13.27
CA ARG A 63 -17.84 -0.70 12.69
C ARG A 63 -16.60 -1.50 12.92
N THR A 64 -15.68 -1.44 11.98
CA THR A 64 -14.34 -1.98 12.15
C THR A 64 -13.65 -1.34 13.34
N SER A 65 -13.24 -2.13 14.30
CA SER A 65 -12.55 -1.70 15.52
C SER A 65 -11.05 -1.98 15.49
N ARG A 66 -10.64 -3.01 14.76
CA ARG A 66 -9.24 -3.44 14.61
C ARG A 66 -8.99 -3.97 13.22
N ILE A 67 -7.83 -3.66 12.67
CA ILE A 67 -7.33 -4.20 11.41
C ILE A 67 -5.93 -4.71 11.64
N GLU A 68 -5.64 -5.93 11.18
CA GLU A 68 -4.31 -6.51 11.17
C GLU A 68 -3.93 -6.83 9.73
N LEU A 69 -2.84 -6.24 9.24
CA LEU A 69 -2.24 -6.53 7.95
C LEU A 69 -1.01 -7.39 8.18
N ARG A 70 -1.06 -8.63 7.71
CA ARG A 70 0.07 -9.57 7.76
C ARG A 70 0.90 -9.48 6.51
N MET A 71 2.21 -9.38 6.71
CA MET A 71 3.18 -9.36 5.63
C MET A 71 3.31 -10.77 5.02
N PRO A 72 3.67 -10.87 3.72
CA PRO A 72 3.95 -12.16 3.07
C PRO A 72 5.06 -12.90 3.81
N ALA A 73 4.80 -14.15 4.16
CA ALA A 73 5.79 -14.95 4.90
C ALA A 73 6.92 -15.44 3.99
N ASP A 74 6.58 -15.72 2.74
CA ASP A 74 7.46 -16.25 1.67
C ASP A 74 8.25 -15.16 0.92
N ALA A 75 7.85 -13.91 1.07
CA ALA A 75 8.49 -12.75 0.44
C ALA A 75 8.71 -11.62 1.47
N PRO A 76 9.66 -11.77 2.40
CA PRO A 76 9.87 -10.82 3.48
C PRO A 76 10.27 -9.44 2.92
N ILE A 77 9.67 -8.40 3.48
CA ILE A 77 9.97 -7.00 3.19
C ILE A 77 10.88 -6.49 4.30
N GLY A 78 12.03 -5.93 3.96
CA GLY A 78 13.05 -5.55 4.93
C GLY A 78 12.54 -4.56 5.96
N GLU A 79 11.92 -3.49 5.50
CA GLU A 79 11.43 -2.43 6.38
C GLU A 79 9.97 -2.09 6.09
N VAL A 80 9.16 -1.94 7.15
CA VAL A 80 7.74 -1.56 7.07
C VAL A 80 7.43 -0.59 8.21
N TYR A 81 6.93 0.59 7.86
CA TYR A 81 6.62 1.66 8.80
C TYR A 81 5.16 2.11 8.61
N PRO A 82 4.29 1.93 9.59
CA PRO A 82 2.96 2.50 9.54
C PRO A 82 3.04 4.03 9.57
N LEU A 83 2.37 4.68 8.62
CA LEU A 83 2.26 6.12 8.59
C LEU A 83 1.14 6.59 9.53
N SER A 84 1.26 7.81 10.02
CA SER A 84 0.26 8.38 10.90
C SER A 84 -1.07 8.54 10.17
N VAL A 85 -2.11 7.90 10.69
CA VAL A 85 -3.48 7.97 10.17
C VAL A 85 -4.37 8.48 11.30
N PRO A 86 -5.14 9.55 11.09
CA PRO A 86 -6.07 10.04 12.10
C PRO A 86 -7.01 8.92 12.56
N ASP A 87 -7.26 8.90 13.87
CA ASP A 87 -8.21 7.99 14.52
C ASP A 87 -7.78 6.51 14.57
N TRP A 88 -6.55 6.18 14.19
CA TRP A 88 -6.01 4.82 14.24
C TRP A 88 -4.64 4.77 14.92
N ALA A 89 -4.50 3.86 15.89
CA ALA A 89 -3.23 3.63 16.59
C ALA A 89 -2.55 2.35 16.05
N PRO A 90 -1.37 2.47 15.40
CA PRO A 90 -0.65 1.32 14.89
C PRO A 90 0.20 0.63 15.97
N THR A 91 0.37 -0.68 15.81
CA THR A 91 1.33 -1.51 16.55
C THR A 91 1.98 -2.48 15.57
N ILE A 92 3.28 -2.72 15.71
CA ILE A 92 4.05 -3.62 14.85
C ILE A 92 4.39 -4.88 15.65
N THR A 93 4.24 -6.06 15.02
CA THR A 93 4.83 -7.32 15.47
C THR A 93 5.92 -7.72 14.49
N THR A 94 7.00 -8.32 15.00
CA THR A 94 8.14 -8.72 14.19
C THR A 94 8.36 -10.23 14.26
N ARG A 95 9.07 -10.76 13.24
CA ARG A 95 9.55 -12.13 13.20
C ARG A 95 11.03 -12.17 12.85
N THR A 96 11.73 -13.19 13.31
CA THR A 96 13.12 -13.46 12.95
C THR A 96 13.15 -14.27 11.65
N LEU A 97 14.10 -13.97 10.79
CA LEU A 97 14.38 -14.70 9.56
C LEU A 97 15.58 -15.62 9.73
N ASP A 98 15.53 -16.78 9.09
CA ASP A 98 16.68 -17.70 9.00
C ASP A 98 17.80 -17.12 8.10
N GLN A 99 17.43 -16.31 7.11
CA GLN A 99 18.34 -15.62 6.21
C GLN A 99 18.04 -14.13 6.24
N PRO A 100 19.05 -13.29 6.41
CA PRO A 100 18.84 -11.85 6.42
C PRO A 100 18.40 -11.33 5.04
N VAL A 101 17.68 -10.24 5.06
CA VAL A 101 17.26 -9.50 3.86
C VAL A 101 17.79 -8.07 3.92
N ALA A 102 17.90 -7.44 2.75
CA ALA A 102 18.28 -6.03 2.68
C ALA A 102 17.12 -5.15 3.21
N GLY A 103 17.48 -4.08 3.90
CA GLY A 103 16.61 -2.97 4.25
C GLY A 103 16.87 -1.75 3.38
N ILE A 104 16.10 -0.68 3.59
CA ILE A 104 16.32 0.63 2.97
C ILE A 104 17.50 1.33 3.65
N HIS A 105 17.63 1.18 4.97
CA HIS A 105 18.61 1.86 5.82
C HIS A 105 19.67 0.92 6.37
N ALA A 106 19.54 -0.39 6.13
CA ALA A 106 20.48 -1.40 6.59
C ALA A 106 20.73 -2.44 5.50
N SER A 107 21.99 -2.88 5.36
CA SER A 107 22.36 -3.89 4.36
C SER A 107 21.82 -5.28 4.67
N GLU A 108 21.66 -5.59 5.95
CA GLU A 108 21.22 -6.90 6.43
C GLU A 108 20.28 -6.76 7.62
N LEU A 109 19.12 -7.35 7.51
CA LEU A 109 18.10 -7.42 8.55
C LEU A 109 17.68 -8.88 8.76
N ASN A 110 17.87 -9.40 9.95
CA ASN A 110 17.38 -10.73 10.36
C ASN A 110 16.06 -10.67 11.12
N GLN A 111 15.54 -9.47 11.36
CA GLN A 111 14.22 -9.24 11.97
C GLN A 111 13.42 -8.31 11.10
N VAL A 112 12.23 -8.73 10.71
CA VAL A 112 11.32 -7.99 9.83
C VAL A 112 9.92 -7.91 10.45
N THR A 113 9.12 -7.00 9.95
CA THR A 113 7.70 -6.90 10.33
C THR A 113 6.95 -8.16 9.90
N ASP A 114 6.26 -8.79 10.84
CA ASP A 114 5.32 -9.88 10.60
C ASP A 114 3.91 -9.35 10.32
N ALA A 115 3.45 -8.41 11.16
CA ALA A 115 2.16 -7.77 10.98
C ALA A 115 2.15 -6.34 11.54
N VAL A 116 1.28 -5.52 10.94
CA VAL A 116 0.90 -4.22 11.48
C VAL A 116 -0.57 -4.28 11.89
N THR A 117 -0.84 -3.92 13.13
CA THR A 117 -2.19 -3.87 13.70
C THR A 117 -2.56 -2.41 13.98
N TRP A 118 -3.74 -1.98 13.52
CA TRP A 118 -4.33 -0.69 13.84
C TRP A 118 -5.57 -0.89 14.69
N ILE A 119 -5.67 -0.11 15.76
CA ILE A 119 -6.84 -0.07 16.64
C ILE A 119 -7.54 1.27 16.42
N ARG A 120 -8.83 1.24 16.16
CA ARG A 120 -9.65 2.43 15.96
C ARG A 120 -9.81 3.19 17.29
N MET A 121 -9.52 4.47 17.27
CA MET A 121 -9.74 5.34 18.41
C MET A 121 -11.23 5.64 18.60
N PRO A 122 -11.71 5.86 19.83
CA PRO A 122 -13.11 6.18 20.08
C PRO A 122 -13.56 7.46 19.36
N GLY A 123 -14.80 7.46 18.88
CA GLY A 123 -15.45 8.65 18.30
C GLY A 123 -15.26 8.87 16.81
N THR A 124 -14.41 8.09 16.13
CA THR A 124 -14.26 8.22 14.67
C THR A 124 -15.40 7.59 13.89
N THR A 125 -15.81 8.24 12.79
CA THR A 125 -16.88 7.79 11.90
C THR A 125 -16.40 7.48 10.48
N LYS A 126 -15.13 7.77 10.16
CA LYS A 126 -14.60 7.62 8.81
C LYS A 126 -14.25 6.15 8.50
N PRO A 127 -14.37 5.71 7.24
CA PRO A 127 -13.87 4.42 6.79
C PRO A 127 -12.37 4.26 7.10
N ALA A 128 -11.94 3.01 7.26
CA ALA A 128 -10.53 2.70 7.44
C ALA A 128 -9.76 2.97 6.14
N ARG A 129 -8.84 3.94 6.18
CA ARG A 129 -7.82 4.19 5.18
C ARG A 129 -6.48 4.24 5.88
N LEU A 130 -5.72 3.17 5.75
CA LEU A 130 -4.47 2.98 6.45
C LEU A 130 -3.32 3.12 5.46
N SER A 131 -2.21 3.68 5.90
CA SER A 131 -1.03 3.87 5.05
C SER A 131 0.22 3.37 5.76
N LEU A 132 1.16 2.84 4.98
CA LEU A 132 2.47 2.43 5.45
C LEU A 132 3.52 2.63 4.35
N GLY A 133 4.73 3.01 4.76
CA GLY A 133 5.92 2.97 3.92
C GLY A 133 6.57 1.60 4.04
N MET A 134 7.07 1.04 2.94
CA MET A 134 7.73 -0.26 2.96
C MET A 134 8.74 -0.42 1.84
N GLY A 135 9.74 -1.27 2.08
CA GLY A 135 10.76 -1.62 1.09
C GLY A 135 12.04 -2.20 1.73
N PRO A 136 13.02 -2.53 0.89
CA PRO A 136 12.89 -2.67 -0.55
C PRO A 136 11.95 -3.81 -0.92
N MET A 137 11.28 -3.69 -2.08
CA MET A 137 10.38 -4.75 -2.56
C MET A 137 11.17 -6.00 -2.92
N PRO A 138 10.75 -7.18 -2.46
CA PRO A 138 11.47 -8.42 -2.71
C PRO A 138 11.45 -8.84 -4.20
N ALA A 139 12.36 -9.73 -4.57
CA ALA A 139 12.48 -10.27 -5.93
C ALA A 139 11.40 -11.34 -6.20
N THR A 140 10.17 -10.91 -6.33
CA THR A 140 8.99 -11.72 -6.67
C THR A 140 8.07 -10.94 -7.59
N ASP A 141 7.21 -11.60 -8.33
CA ASP A 141 6.27 -10.93 -9.26
C ASP A 141 5.02 -10.41 -8.54
N LYS A 142 4.73 -10.90 -7.35
CA LYS A 142 3.51 -10.57 -6.63
C LYS A 142 3.69 -10.72 -5.12
N LEU A 143 3.15 -9.76 -4.38
CA LEU A 143 2.97 -9.85 -2.94
C LEU A 143 1.50 -10.16 -2.63
N THR A 144 1.27 -11.12 -1.74
CA THR A 144 -0.07 -11.46 -1.26
C THR A 144 -0.14 -11.21 0.24
N PHE A 145 -1.05 -10.33 0.63
CA PHE A 145 -1.24 -9.98 2.04
C PHE A 145 -2.44 -10.72 2.62
N THR A 146 -2.43 -10.89 3.93
CA THR A 146 -3.64 -11.29 4.66
C THR A 146 -4.12 -10.10 5.48
N VAL A 147 -5.41 -9.76 5.38
CA VAL A 147 -6.03 -8.74 6.22
C VAL A 147 -7.04 -9.40 7.14
N ILE A 148 -6.96 -9.08 8.43
CA ILE A 148 -7.93 -9.52 9.43
C ILE A 148 -8.66 -8.27 9.95
N GLN A 149 -9.94 -8.21 9.64
CA GLN A 149 -10.84 -7.11 10.03
C GLN A 149 -11.70 -7.57 11.20
N THR A 150 -11.60 -6.88 12.32
CA THR A 150 -12.44 -7.15 13.50
C THR A 150 -13.41 -5.99 13.71
N TYR A 151 -14.66 -6.30 13.90
CA TYR A 151 -15.72 -5.35 14.16
C TYR A 151 -15.94 -5.12 15.66
N ALA A 152 -16.62 -4.04 16.01
CA ALA A 152 -16.90 -3.68 17.40
C ALA A 152 -17.78 -4.71 18.12
N ASP A 153 -18.59 -5.48 17.40
CA ASP A 153 -19.40 -6.58 17.93
C ASP A 153 -18.64 -7.91 18.09
N GLY A 154 -17.32 -7.89 17.83
CA GLY A 154 -16.46 -9.07 17.93
C GLY A 154 -16.43 -9.95 16.68
N THR A 155 -17.23 -9.64 15.64
CA THR A 155 -17.16 -10.38 14.37
C THR A 155 -15.82 -10.16 13.70
N VAL A 156 -15.27 -11.21 13.10
CA VAL A 156 -13.99 -11.21 12.39
C VAL A 156 -14.21 -11.62 10.94
N VAL A 157 -13.70 -10.81 10.02
CA VAL A 157 -13.59 -11.14 8.59
C VAL A 157 -12.12 -11.28 8.23
N ARG A 158 -11.80 -12.36 7.53
CA ARG A 158 -10.43 -12.65 7.08
C ARG A 158 -10.37 -12.58 5.56
N TRP A 159 -9.61 -11.64 5.07
CA TRP A 159 -9.31 -11.42 3.65
C TRP A 159 -8.06 -12.21 3.29
N ALA A 160 -8.24 -13.48 2.92
CA ALA A 160 -7.14 -14.41 2.65
C ALA A 160 -7.53 -15.48 1.62
N ASP A 161 -8.73 -15.40 1.03
CA ASP A 161 -9.20 -16.37 0.04
C ASP A 161 -8.42 -16.26 -1.28
N PRO A 162 -8.39 -17.32 -2.07
CA PRO A 162 -7.95 -17.24 -3.45
C PRO A 162 -8.78 -16.23 -4.26
N PRO A 163 -8.29 -15.77 -5.42
CA PRO A 163 -9.05 -14.92 -6.33
C PRO A 163 -10.43 -15.49 -6.65
N GLY A 164 -11.48 -14.67 -6.54
CA GLY A 164 -12.87 -15.10 -6.73
C GLY A 164 -13.54 -15.72 -5.50
N GLY A 165 -12.84 -15.85 -4.39
CA GLY A 165 -13.42 -16.20 -3.09
C GLY A 165 -14.29 -15.08 -2.52
N ALA A 166 -14.93 -15.35 -1.37
CA ALA A 166 -15.80 -14.37 -0.70
C ALA A 166 -15.00 -13.17 -0.15
N HIS A 167 -13.78 -13.42 0.32
CA HIS A 167 -12.88 -12.43 0.90
C HIS A 167 -11.46 -12.62 0.34
N PRO A 168 -11.22 -12.23 -0.93
CA PRO A 168 -9.94 -12.49 -1.58
C PRO A 168 -8.79 -11.75 -0.89
N ALA A 169 -7.64 -12.42 -0.84
CA ALA A 169 -6.42 -11.84 -0.34
C ALA A 169 -5.99 -10.65 -1.23
N PRO A 170 -5.74 -9.46 -0.66
CA PRO A 170 -5.27 -8.33 -1.44
C PRO A 170 -3.83 -8.55 -1.92
N THR A 171 -3.53 -8.12 -3.15
CA THR A 171 -2.24 -8.35 -3.80
C THR A 171 -1.65 -7.08 -4.38
N VAL A 172 -0.31 -7.04 -4.47
CA VAL A 172 0.45 -6.04 -5.21
C VAL A 172 1.31 -6.77 -6.24
N THR A 173 1.21 -6.38 -7.50
CA THR A 173 2.06 -6.88 -8.58
C THR A 173 3.37 -6.11 -8.59
N LEU A 174 4.49 -6.82 -8.72
CA LEU A 174 5.82 -6.25 -8.84
C LEU A 174 6.36 -6.49 -10.24
N LEU A 175 6.90 -5.45 -10.83
CA LEU A 175 7.60 -5.51 -12.11
C LEU A 175 9.08 -5.84 -11.88
N PRO A 176 9.76 -6.44 -12.85
CA PRO A 176 11.22 -6.56 -12.79
C PRO A 176 11.90 -5.19 -12.60
N PRO A 177 13.10 -5.13 -12.03
CA PRO A 177 13.84 -3.88 -11.92
C PRO A 177 13.97 -3.20 -13.29
N PRO A 178 13.89 -1.86 -13.37
CA PRO A 178 14.13 -1.15 -14.62
C PRO A 178 15.51 -1.49 -15.18
N ALA A 179 15.63 -1.62 -16.51
CA ALA A 179 16.90 -1.89 -17.15
C ALA A 179 17.92 -0.80 -16.78
N GLY A 180 19.04 -1.18 -16.19
CA GLY A 180 20.08 -0.25 -15.74
C GLY A 180 19.91 0.27 -14.31
N ALA A 181 18.89 -0.14 -13.59
CA ALA A 181 18.84 0.07 -12.15
C ALA A 181 19.94 -0.78 -11.51
N ALA A 182 21.01 -0.13 -11.05
CA ALA A 182 22.00 -0.79 -10.19
C ALA A 182 21.24 -1.29 -8.95
N VAL A 183 21.30 -2.58 -8.66
CA VAL A 183 20.92 -3.10 -7.35
C VAL A 183 21.75 -2.28 -6.36
N HIS A 184 21.09 -1.45 -5.55
CA HIS A 184 21.73 -0.77 -4.43
C HIS A 184 22.11 -1.83 -3.40
N ALA A 185 23.16 -2.60 -3.72
CA ALA A 185 23.96 -3.30 -2.74
C ALA A 185 24.67 -2.22 -1.95
N GLY A 186 24.35 -2.12 -0.68
CA GLY A 186 24.81 -1.21 0.36
C GLY A 186 25.90 -0.19 -0.02
N HIS A 187 25.66 1.05 0.33
CA HIS A 187 26.70 2.08 0.37
C HIS A 187 27.89 1.60 1.19
N GLY A 188 28.94 1.14 0.50
CA GLY A 188 30.15 0.61 1.14
C GLY A 188 31.27 0.32 0.17
N GLU A 189 31.35 1.04 -0.97
CA GLU A 189 32.63 1.13 -1.68
C GLU A 189 33.24 2.50 -1.45
N PRO A 190 34.52 2.56 -0.96
CA PRO A 190 35.20 3.82 -0.90
C PRO A 190 35.38 4.32 -2.33
N VAL A 191 34.84 5.51 -2.59
CA VAL A 191 35.13 6.25 -3.83
C VAL A 191 36.63 6.29 -3.96
N ALA A 192 37.19 5.58 -4.95
CA ALA A 192 38.56 5.71 -5.33
C ALA A 192 38.77 7.19 -5.68
N GLU A 193 39.50 7.88 -4.82
CA GLU A 193 39.93 9.25 -4.98
C GLU A 193 40.72 9.31 -6.29
N ALA A 194 40.17 9.96 -7.31
CA ALA A 194 40.89 10.21 -8.55
C ALA A 194 42.16 10.99 -8.20
N PRO A 195 43.31 10.68 -8.81
CA PRO A 195 44.56 11.39 -8.53
C PRO A 195 44.35 12.87 -8.82
N VAL A 196 44.42 13.70 -7.80
CA VAL A 196 44.46 15.16 -7.96
C VAL A 196 45.83 15.45 -8.60
N GLU A 197 45.76 15.77 -9.89
CA GLU A 197 46.93 16.33 -10.61
C GLU A 197 47.35 17.61 -9.88
N ALA A 198 48.54 17.57 -9.32
CA ALA A 198 49.12 18.68 -8.55
C ALA A 198 49.28 19.88 -9.47
N ALA A 199 48.42 20.85 -9.35
CA ALA A 199 48.60 22.16 -9.96
C ALA A 199 49.84 22.82 -9.33
N ALA A 200 50.80 23.20 -10.18
CA ALA A 200 52.01 23.89 -9.82
C ALA A 200 51.74 25.21 -9.09
N PRO A 201 52.55 25.60 -8.10
CA PRO A 201 52.35 26.80 -7.31
C PRO A 201 52.51 28.05 -8.20
N ALA A 202 51.44 28.85 -8.31
CA ALA A 202 51.49 30.19 -8.85
C ALA A 202 52.34 31.07 -7.93
N ARG A 203 53.34 31.77 -8.51
CA ARG A 203 54.16 32.77 -7.84
C ARG A 203 53.27 33.87 -7.30
N VAL A 204 53.37 34.10 -6.01
CA VAL A 204 52.82 35.30 -5.37
C VAL A 204 53.82 36.41 -5.61
N GLU A 205 53.44 37.42 -6.39
CA GLU A 205 54.09 38.73 -6.36
C GLU A 205 53.59 39.47 -5.13
N ASP A 206 54.56 39.84 -4.33
CA ASP A 206 54.47 40.66 -3.14
C ASP A 206 54.36 42.10 -3.54
N ASP A 207 53.29 42.78 -3.17
CA ASP A 207 53.26 44.26 -3.13
C ASP A 207 52.22 44.76 -2.10
N GLY A 208 52.80 45.21 -0.99
CA GLY A 208 52.36 46.37 -0.27
C GLY A 208 51.38 46.18 0.89
N PRO A 209 51.57 46.99 1.90
CA PRO A 209 51.10 46.68 3.24
C PRO A 209 49.80 47.41 3.65
N SER A 210 49.28 46.93 4.74
CA SER A 210 48.48 47.63 5.76
C SER A 210 46.97 47.76 5.59
N ALA A 211 46.32 47.30 6.54
CA ALA A 211 45.55 47.97 7.58
C ALA A 211 44.70 46.93 8.28
N ASP A 212 45.15 46.53 9.42
CA ASP A 212 44.63 46.97 10.71
C ASP A 212 43.14 46.75 10.93
N LEU A 213 42.87 45.77 11.80
CA LEU A 213 42.34 46.05 13.13
C LEU A 213 40.92 46.61 13.18
N LEU A 214 40.05 45.77 13.68
CA LEU A 214 38.99 46.10 14.68
C LEU A 214 38.28 44.80 15.00
N LEU A 215 38.61 44.05 15.94
CA LEU A 215 38.47 44.08 17.37
C LEU A 215 37.23 44.84 17.87
N GLY A 216 36.30 44.05 18.30
CA GLY A 216 35.17 44.47 19.12
C GLY A 216 34.30 43.25 19.35
N GLY A 217 34.35 42.57 20.39
CA GLY A 217 34.41 42.86 21.80
C GLY A 217 33.00 43.27 22.25
N GLY A 218 32.18 42.31 22.60
CA GLY A 218 30.88 42.57 23.16
C GLY A 218 30.43 41.39 23.97
N LEU A 219 30.92 41.37 25.13
CA LEU A 219 30.69 40.50 26.27
C LEU A 219 29.42 40.89 27.00
N LEU A 220 28.64 39.88 27.42
CA LEU A 220 27.91 39.76 28.70
C LEU A 220 26.82 40.76 29.08
N ALA A 221 25.75 40.21 29.50
CA ALA A 221 25.10 40.25 30.81
C ALA A 221 23.62 40.53 30.74
N GLY A 222 22.90 39.80 31.55
CA GLY A 222 21.53 40.10 31.92
C GLY A 222 20.75 38.95 32.52
N LEU A 223 21.17 38.56 33.69
CA LEU A 223 20.31 37.92 34.69
C LEU A 223 19.27 38.92 35.18
N ALA A 224 18.01 38.56 35.13
CA ALA A 224 16.97 38.86 36.15
C ALA A 224 15.74 38.00 35.83
#